data_048f9705286931b0df11b386e5600a9a
#
_entry.id   048f9705286931b0df11b386e5600a9a
#
_cell.length_a   1.000
_cell.length_b   1.000
_cell.length_c   1.000
_cell.angle_alpha   90.00
_cell.angle_beta   90.00
_cell.angle_gamma   90.00
#
_symmetry.space_group_name_H-M   'P 1'
#
loop_
_entity.id
_entity.type
_entity.pdbx_description
1 polymer ?
#
loop_
_entity_poly.entity_id
_entity_poly.type
_entity_poly.pdbx_seq_one_letter_code
_entity_poly.pdbx_strand_id
1 'polypeptide(L)'
;LGSVVTMGVVQLFVANAETHRLLQGQSRMQESARFALDFIGRDVRKAGYRGCFSSNDNLHTTLLSMASVPYEYDIRNGITGFEATGESEWTPAIRNVLPYTSASGTDTNVFSLAADDYGIGNGINLDKIVSGTDIVTLRNLSSVERRIAAPLNTPLIDPVININIGWNEFRKDQLVMIHDCAQATIFRVTSMTPNLAGAASAAVQDLAIGHRTVDTDATANNSPQLNRGRVFQVDAAISAIDSNTYYIQPGVGLNSRGQHPLSLWKKTSLEAPVELIEGVEDLQLLYGEDTDEDGVPNQYVAAHFVSDWSAVITVRVTIVVNSIDDVGGSSVPTHGCTVQHCNDSEATDGLLRRTFTQTMQLRNHS
;
A
#
# COMPACT_ATOMS: atom_id res chain seq x y z
N LEU A 1 -18.02 -37.31 50.42
CA LEU A 1 -19.05 -36.83 49.48
C LEU A 1 -18.82 -35.36 49.09
N GLY A 2 -18.58 -34.43 50.03
CA GLY A 2 -18.35 -33.02 49.78
C GLY A 2 -17.18 -32.74 48.80
N SER A 3 -16.03 -33.41 48.95
CA SER A 3 -14.86 -33.23 48.10
C SER A 3 -15.09 -33.65 46.63
N VAL A 4 -15.87 -34.68 46.40
CA VAL A 4 -16.21 -35.14 45.04
C VAL A 4 -17.11 -34.13 44.34
N VAL A 5 -18.10 -33.57 45.04
CA VAL A 5 -18.97 -32.54 44.50
C VAL A 5 -18.19 -31.25 44.18
N THR A 6 -17.28 -30.83 45.09
CA THR A 6 -16.45 -29.64 44.87
C THR A 6 -15.52 -29.83 43.68
N MET A 7 -14.94 -31.02 43.50
CA MET A 7 -14.10 -31.34 42.34
C MET A 7 -14.87 -31.30 41.04
N GLY A 8 -16.10 -31.80 41.00
CA GLY A 8 -16.99 -31.73 39.83
C GLY A 8 -17.36 -30.29 39.45
N VAL A 9 -17.65 -29.44 40.45
CA VAL A 9 -17.97 -28.03 40.22
C VAL A 9 -16.74 -27.28 39.66
N VAL A 10 -15.53 -27.54 40.22
CA VAL A 10 -14.28 -26.94 39.73
C VAL A 10 -14.03 -27.37 38.27
N GLN A 11 -14.21 -28.65 37.95
CA GLN A 11 -14.01 -29.14 36.58
C GLN A 11 -15.01 -28.48 35.58
N LEU A 12 -16.29 -28.32 35.96
CA LEU A 12 -17.27 -27.62 35.17
C LEU A 12 -16.91 -26.15 34.93
N PHE A 13 -16.40 -25.48 36.00
CA PHE A 13 -15.97 -24.11 35.89
C PHE A 13 -14.78 -23.94 34.94
N VAL A 14 -13.78 -24.82 35.07
CA VAL A 14 -12.60 -24.83 34.16
C VAL A 14 -13.03 -25.08 32.72
N ALA A 15 -13.86 -26.10 32.46
CA ALA A 15 -14.35 -26.42 31.11
C ALA A 15 -15.16 -25.27 30.51
N ASN A 16 -16.00 -24.60 31.30
CA ASN A 16 -16.73 -23.42 30.83
C ASN A 16 -15.79 -22.25 30.52
N ALA A 17 -14.75 -22.02 31.32
CA ALA A 17 -13.76 -20.98 31.10
C ALA A 17 -12.96 -21.22 29.81
N GLU A 18 -12.54 -22.47 29.58
CA GLU A 18 -11.84 -22.87 28.34
C GLU A 18 -12.73 -22.70 27.10
N THR A 19 -13.99 -23.16 27.17
CA THR A 19 -14.97 -22.97 26.10
C THR A 19 -15.19 -21.49 25.79
N HIS A 20 -15.29 -20.64 26.82
CA HIS A 20 -15.47 -19.21 26.66
C HIS A 20 -14.25 -18.54 25.95
N ARG A 21 -13.03 -18.91 26.36
CA ARG A 21 -11.79 -18.43 25.73
C ARG A 21 -11.71 -18.84 24.27
N LEU A 22 -12.06 -20.09 23.94
CA LEU A 22 -12.06 -20.61 22.59
C LEU A 22 -13.07 -19.85 21.70
N LEU A 23 -14.29 -19.63 22.20
CA LEU A 23 -15.30 -18.87 21.47
C LEU A 23 -14.88 -17.40 21.26
N GLN A 24 -14.27 -16.79 22.26
CA GLN A 24 -13.72 -15.44 22.15
C GLN A 24 -12.58 -15.38 21.12
N GLY A 25 -11.66 -16.34 21.15
CA GLY A 25 -10.57 -16.43 20.14
C GLY A 25 -11.11 -16.58 18.72
N GLN A 26 -12.10 -17.46 18.53
CA GLN A 26 -12.75 -17.64 17.22
C GLN A 26 -13.46 -16.36 16.73
N SER A 27 -14.18 -15.66 17.61
CA SER A 27 -14.86 -14.43 17.25
C SER A 27 -13.86 -13.34 16.83
N ARG A 28 -12.78 -13.16 17.61
CA ARG A 28 -11.70 -12.21 17.27
C ARG A 28 -11.07 -12.52 15.93
N MET A 29 -10.69 -13.79 15.68
CA MET A 29 -10.09 -14.18 14.41
C MET A 29 -10.99 -13.87 13.21
N GLN A 30 -12.29 -14.16 13.31
CA GLN A 30 -13.25 -13.86 12.24
C GLN A 30 -13.36 -12.35 11.99
N GLU A 31 -13.37 -11.56 13.05
CA GLU A 31 -13.42 -10.11 12.97
C GLU A 31 -12.13 -9.55 12.38
N SER A 32 -10.95 -9.97 12.88
CA SER A 32 -9.64 -9.57 12.37
C SER A 32 -9.49 -9.92 10.89
N ALA A 33 -9.85 -11.14 10.49
CA ALA A 33 -9.80 -11.57 9.10
C ALA A 33 -10.70 -10.72 8.19
N ARG A 34 -11.92 -10.45 8.64
CA ARG A 34 -12.86 -9.62 7.89
C ARG A 34 -12.31 -8.21 7.68
N PHE A 35 -11.77 -7.58 8.74
CA PHE A 35 -11.21 -6.25 8.63
C PHE A 35 -9.95 -6.22 7.77
N ALA A 36 -9.03 -7.20 7.94
CA ALA A 36 -7.82 -7.29 7.13
C ALA A 36 -8.15 -7.37 5.63
N LEU A 37 -9.06 -8.28 5.26
CA LEU A 37 -9.50 -8.45 3.87
C LEU A 37 -10.29 -7.25 3.35
N ASP A 38 -11.05 -6.55 4.19
CA ASP A 38 -11.79 -5.35 3.79
C ASP A 38 -10.83 -4.17 3.53
N PHE A 39 -9.80 -3.97 4.37
CA PHE A 39 -8.78 -2.95 4.14
C PHE A 39 -8.04 -3.17 2.81
N ILE A 40 -7.51 -4.38 2.60
CA ILE A 40 -6.84 -4.73 1.34
C ILE A 40 -7.82 -4.59 0.17
N GLY A 41 -9.03 -5.11 0.30
CA GLY A 41 -10.04 -5.10 -0.77
C GLY A 41 -10.52 -3.71 -1.16
N ARG A 42 -10.53 -2.74 -0.26
CA ARG A 42 -10.85 -1.34 -0.60
C ARG A 42 -9.77 -0.74 -1.48
N ASP A 43 -8.51 -0.98 -1.14
CA ASP A 43 -7.38 -0.44 -1.91
C ASP A 43 -7.18 -1.19 -3.23
N VAL A 44 -7.41 -2.51 -3.28
CA VAL A 44 -7.43 -3.29 -4.54
C VAL A 44 -8.46 -2.72 -5.52
N ARG A 45 -9.67 -2.39 -5.05
CA ARG A 45 -10.71 -1.80 -5.91
C ARG A 45 -10.38 -0.41 -6.44
N LYS A 46 -9.49 0.33 -5.76
CA LYS A 46 -9.00 1.65 -6.22
C LYS A 46 -7.75 1.54 -7.07
N ALA A 47 -7.01 0.43 -6.95
CA ALA A 47 -5.77 0.24 -7.67
C ALA A 47 -5.93 0.47 -9.17
N GLY A 48 -4.96 1.15 -9.77
CA GLY A 48 -5.01 1.55 -11.18
C GLY A 48 -5.90 2.75 -11.50
N TYR A 49 -6.63 3.33 -10.52
CA TYR A 49 -7.44 4.52 -10.79
C TYR A 49 -6.56 5.72 -11.16
N ARG A 50 -6.81 6.30 -12.34
CA ARG A 50 -6.08 7.44 -12.92
C ARG A 50 -7.01 8.54 -13.42
N GLY A 51 -8.17 8.71 -12.78
CA GLY A 51 -9.20 9.65 -13.25
C GLY A 51 -9.83 9.19 -14.58
N CYS A 52 -9.97 10.10 -15.53
CA CYS A 52 -10.41 9.76 -16.87
C CYS A 52 -9.28 9.28 -17.81
N PHE A 53 -8.01 9.33 -17.34
CA PHE A 53 -6.86 8.94 -18.14
C PHE A 53 -6.60 7.42 -18.02
N SER A 54 -6.56 6.71 -19.13
CA SER A 54 -6.42 5.24 -19.14
C SER A 54 -5.20 4.71 -19.88
N SER A 55 -4.58 5.51 -20.79
CA SER A 55 -3.51 5.02 -21.65
C SER A 55 -2.11 5.21 -21.06
N ASN A 56 -1.30 4.14 -21.02
CA ASN A 56 0.12 4.25 -20.68
C ASN A 56 0.95 4.95 -21.77
N ASP A 57 0.52 4.95 -23.02
CA ASP A 57 1.26 5.54 -24.15
C ASP A 57 1.37 7.07 -24.04
N ASN A 58 0.36 7.70 -23.44
CA ASN A 58 0.32 9.15 -23.22
C ASN A 58 0.66 9.56 -21.79
N LEU A 59 1.23 8.64 -21.00
CA LEU A 59 1.77 8.94 -19.68
C LEU A 59 3.23 9.38 -19.82
N HIS A 60 3.50 10.59 -19.38
CA HIS A 60 4.82 11.22 -19.44
C HIS A 60 5.35 11.53 -18.06
N THR A 61 6.61 11.92 -17.99
CA THR A 61 7.21 12.44 -16.77
C THR A 61 8.14 13.60 -17.09
N THR A 62 8.27 14.52 -16.16
CA THR A 62 9.31 15.57 -16.20
C THR A 62 10.64 15.06 -15.66
N LEU A 63 10.69 13.90 -15.00
CA LEU A 63 11.90 13.23 -14.56
C LEU A 63 12.76 12.81 -15.77
N LEU A 64 13.94 12.29 -15.51
CA LEU A 64 14.86 11.89 -16.57
C LEU A 64 14.22 10.91 -17.57
N SER A 65 13.47 9.94 -17.07
CA SER A 65 12.69 8.98 -17.87
C SER A 65 11.58 8.36 -17.03
N MET A 66 10.66 7.63 -17.64
CA MET A 66 9.67 6.82 -16.90
C MET A 66 10.32 5.74 -16.04
N ALA A 67 11.52 5.28 -16.40
CA ALA A 67 12.29 4.35 -15.58
C ALA A 67 12.90 5.01 -14.32
N SER A 68 12.93 6.35 -14.26
CA SER A 68 13.37 7.11 -13.08
C SER A 68 12.22 7.43 -12.11
N VAL A 69 10.99 7.06 -12.44
CA VAL A 69 9.86 7.20 -11.51
C VAL A 69 10.04 6.19 -10.38
N PRO A 70 10.12 6.62 -9.12
CA PRO A 70 10.29 5.72 -7.99
C PRO A 70 9.15 4.70 -7.91
N TYR A 71 9.45 3.54 -7.35
CA TYR A 71 8.55 2.40 -7.27
C TYR A 71 7.16 2.76 -6.71
N GLU A 72 7.10 3.55 -5.65
CA GLU A 72 5.84 3.96 -5.02
C GLU A 72 4.95 4.79 -5.95
N TYR A 73 5.55 5.48 -6.91
CA TYR A 73 4.85 6.45 -7.78
C TYR A 73 4.67 5.93 -9.21
N ASP A 74 5.10 4.71 -9.49
CA ASP A 74 4.94 4.10 -10.82
C ASP A 74 3.51 3.62 -11.05
N ILE A 75 2.65 4.58 -11.35
CA ILE A 75 1.20 4.37 -11.56
C ILE A 75 0.89 3.59 -12.85
N ARG A 76 1.89 3.25 -13.68
CA ARG A 76 1.67 2.38 -14.86
C ARG A 76 1.07 1.04 -14.44
N ASN A 77 1.48 0.57 -13.27
CA ASN A 77 0.99 -0.66 -12.68
C ASN A 77 0.22 -0.33 -11.40
N GLY A 78 -1.10 -0.50 -11.44
CA GLY A 78 -1.96 -0.27 -10.27
C GLY A 78 -1.66 -1.22 -9.11
N ILE A 79 -1.16 -2.41 -9.42
CA ILE A 79 -0.76 -3.43 -8.44
C ILE A 79 0.61 -3.99 -8.83
N THR A 80 1.45 -4.24 -7.84
CA THR A 80 2.67 -5.04 -7.97
C THR A 80 2.93 -5.76 -6.66
N GLY A 81 3.65 -6.88 -6.70
CA GLY A 81 3.93 -7.65 -5.52
C GLY A 81 5.33 -8.23 -5.49
N PHE A 82 5.68 -8.75 -4.33
CA PHE A 82 6.91 -9.48 -4.08
C PHE A 82 6.54 -10.80 -3.42
N GLU A 83 6.94 -11.88 -4.06
CA GLU A 83 6.80 -13.25 -3.57
C GLU A 83 7.92 -13.59 -2.62
N ALA A 84 7.60 -14.15 -1.47
CA ALA A 84 8.58 -14.67 -0.54
C ALA A 84 9.20 -15.95 -1.08
N THR A 85 10.51 -15.97 -1.29
CA THR A 85 11.24 -17.11 -1.88
C THR A 85 12.22 -17.77 -0.91
N GLY A 86 12.43 -17.20 0.27
CA GLY A 86 13.35 -17.71 1.29
C GLY A 86 13.31 -16.88 2.56
N GLU A 87 14.27 -17.11 3.46
CA GLU A 87 14.43 -16.29 4.66
C GLU A 87 14.85 -14.86 4.27
N SER A 88 13.93 -13.90 4.49
CA SER A 88 14.15 -12.48 4.17
C SER A 88 14.51 -12.22 2.70
N GLU A 89 14.04 -13.09 1.80
CA GLU A 89 14.24 -12.96 0.36
C GLU A 89 12.90 -12.90 -0.37
N TRP A 90 12.79 -11.93 -1.26
CA TRP A 90 11.61 -11.72 -2.11
C TRP A 90 11.97 -11.62 -3.59
N THR A 91 11.09 -12.09 -4.45
CA THR A 91 11.22 -11.97 -5.90
C THR A 91 9.99 -11.25 -6.47
N PRO A 92 10.17 -10.18 -7.29
CA PRO A 92 11.44 -9.54 -7.67
C PRO A 92 12.25 -9.04 -6.48
N ALA A 93 13.58 -8.94 -6.62
CA ALA A 93 14.42 -8.52 -5.51
C ALA A 93 14.09 -7.08 -5.06
N ILE A 94 13.69 -6.91 -3.81
CA ILE A 94 13.30 -5.60 -3.23
C ILE A 94 14.41 -4.56 -3.36
N ARG A 95 15.68 -4.98 -3.27
CA ARG A 95 16.85 -4.09 -3.44
C ARG A 95 16.93 -3.42 -4.82
N ASN A 96 16.19 -3.94 -5.81
CA ASN A 96 16.12 -3.36 -7.15
C ASN A 96 15.00 -2.30 -7.27
N VAL A 97 14.28 -2.04 -6.18
CA VAL A 97 13.28 -0.97 -6.13
C VAL A 97 13.98 0.37 -6.22
N LEU A 98 13.57 1.19 -7.18
CA LEU A 98 14.14 2.51 -7.38
C LEU A 98 13.89 3.40 -6.16
N PRO A 99 14.93 4.00 -5.58
CA PRO A 99 14.78 4.92 -4.47
C PRO A 99 14.12 6.23 -4.94
N TYR A 100 13.44 6.88 -4.03
CA TYR A 100 13.08 8.27 -4.14
C TYR A 100 14.18 9.11 -3.48
N THR A 101 14.87 9.94 -4.27
CA THR A 101 15.89 10.83 -3.72
C THR A 101 15.26 12.16 -3.34
N SER A 102 15.34 12.53 -2.08
CA SER A 102 14.83 13.82 -1.59
C SER A 102 15.74 14.99 -2.01
N ALA A 103 15.24 16.23 -1.89
CA ALA A 103 16.03 17.42 -2.19
C ALA A 103 17.27 17.57 -1.30
N SER A 104 17.30 16.93 -0.14
CA SER A 104 18.48 16.87 0.76
C SER A 104 19.52 15.84 0.31
N GLY A 105 19.28 15.10 -0.78
CA GLY A 105 20.18 14.07 -1.29
C GLY A 105 20.10 12.74 -0.53
N THR A 106 19.08 12.54 0.27
CA THR A 106 18.85 11.28 0.98
C THR A 106 18.01 10.36 0.11
N ASP A 107 18.56 9.23 -0.29
CA ASP A 107 17.81 8.20 -1.02
C ASP A 107 16.82 7.53 -0.09
N THR A 108 15.53 7.71 -0.38
CA THR A 108 14.45 7.07 0.34
C THR A 108 13.55 6.30 -0.61
N ASN A 109 13.06 5.17 -0.20
CA ASN A 109 11.99 4.43 -0.88
C ASN A 109 11.07 3.82 0.16
N VAL A 110 10.03 3.13 -0.26
CA VAL A 110 9.08 2.48 0.65
C VAL A 110 9.78 1.56 1.67
N PHE A 111 10.96 1.04 1.34
CA PHE A 111 11.77 0.17 2.19
C PHE A 111 12.96 0.87 2.86
N SER A 112 13.11 2.19 2.70
CA SER A 112 14.18 2.94 3.34
C SER A 112 13.80 3.31 4.78
N LEU A 113 14.75 3.15 5.71
CA LEU A 113 14.60 3.61 7.09
C LEU A 113 14.99 5.07 7.30
N ALA A 114 15.58 5.71 6.28
CA ALA A 114 15.95 7.11 6.38
C ALA A 114 14.69 7.99 6.50
N ALA A 115 14.75 9.00 7.35
CA ALA A 115 13.72 10.01 7.42
C ALA A 115 13.71 10.83 6.12
N ASP A 116 12.53 11.15 5.63
CA ASP A 116 12.37 12.13 4.58
C ASP A 116 12.66 13.55 5.08
N ASP A 117 12.65 14.54 4.17
CA ASP A 117 12.86 15.94 4.50
C ASP A 117 11.80 16.52 5.48
N TYR A 118 10.74 15.80 5.75
CA TYR A 118 9.69 16.18 6.70
C TYR A 118 9.86 15.52 8.07
N GLY A 119 10.93 14.73 8.28
CA GLY A 119 11.15 13.98 9.51
C GLY A 119 10.12 12.86 9.72
N ILE A 120 9.32 12.57 8.69
CA ILE A 120 8.42 11.41 8.70
C ILE A 120 9.30 10.21 8.37
N GLY A 121 9.99 9.71 9.38
CA GLY A 121 10.83 8.55 9.26
C GLY A 121 10.01 7.41 8.72
N ASN A 122 10.52 6.79 7.69
CA ASN A 122 10.65 5.38 7.82
C ASN A 122 9.85 4.64 6.79
N GLY A 123 10.57 4.17 5.85
CA GLY A 123 10.19 3.04 5.03
C GLY A 123 9.93 1.79 5.90
N ILE A 124 9.57 0.75 5.23
CA ILE A 124 9.36 -0.57 5.82
C ILE A 124 10.72 -1.15 6.22
N ASN A 125 10.83 -1.59 7.46
CA ASN A 125 12.04 -2.30 7.89
C ASN A 125 11.97 -3.76 7.43
N LEU A 126 12.75 -4.09 6.41
CA LEU A 126 12.80 -5.43 5.82
C LEU A 126 13.22 -6.51 6.83
N ASP A 127 14.09 -6.18 7.78
CA ASP A 127 14.55 -7.14 8.80
C ASP A 127 13.43 -7.55 9.78
N LYS A 128 12.33 -6.80 9.80
CA LYS A 128 11.16 -7.09 10.65
C LYS A 128 10.04 -7.79 9.92
N ILE A 129 10.06 -7.82 8.59
CA ILE A 129 9.03 -8.53 7.84
C ILE A 129 9.18 -10.02 8.12
N VAL A 130 8.06 -10.68 8.32
CA VAL A 130 8.02 -12.13 8.55
C VAL A 130 8.44 -12.85 7.27
N SER A 131 9.47 -13.69 7.40
CA SER A 131 9.96 -14.52 6.29
C SER A 131 8.84 -15.41 5.76
N GLY A 132 8.78 -15.57 4.44
CA GLY A 132 7.77 -16.40 3.77
C GLY A 132 6.43 -15.73 3.58
N THR A 133 6.25 -14.47 3.97
CA THR A 133 5.04 -13.71 3.70
C THR A 133 5.24 -12.77 2.52
N ASP A 134 4.21 -12.63 1.70
CA ASP A 134 4.24 -11.78 0.51
C ASP A 134 4.05 -10.31 0.87
N ILE A 135 4.48 -9.46 -0.06
CA ILE A 135 4.30 -8.01 0.02
C ILE A 135 3.54 -7.56 -1.21
N VAL A 136 2.56 -6.68 -1.05
CA VAL A 136 1.82 -6.08 -2.17
C VAL A 136 1.79 -4.57 -2.07
N THR A 137 1.99 -3.90 -3.19
CA THR A 137 1.85 -2.46 -3.34
C THR A 137 0.73 -2.13 -4.33
N LEU A 138 -0.20 -1.31 -3.87
CA LEU A 138 -1.37 -0.86 -4.61
C LEU A 138 -1.25 0.65 -4.85
N ARG A 139 -1.45 1.10 -6.09
CA ARG A 139 -1.28 2.50 -6.48
C ARG A 139 -2.53 3.02 -7.16
N ASN A 140 -2.86 4.26 -6.86
CA ASN A 140 -3.96 4.98 -7.49
C ASN A 140 -3.72 6.48 -7.41
N LEU A 141 -4.41 7.25 -8.21
CA LEU A 141 -4.52 8.68 -7.92
C LEU A 141 -5.43 8.91 -6.72
N SER A 142 -5.09 9.90 -5.92
CA SER A 142 -5.97 10.42 -4.88
C SER A 142 -7.32 10.80 -5.48
N SER A 143 -8.38 10.54 -4.73
CA SER A 143 -9.73 11.00 -5.10
C SER A 143 -9.88 12.53 -5.02
N VAL A 144 -8.90 13.19 -4.47
CA VAL A 144 -8.85 14.66 -4.39
C VAL A 144 -8.14 15.19 -5.63
N GLU A 145 -8.93 15.69 -6.57
CA GLU A 145 -8.45 16.31 -7.80
C GLU A 145 -8.53 17.82 -7.67
N ARG A 146 -7.45 18.54 -8.06
CA ARG A 146 -7.41 20.00 -8.09
C ARG A 146 -7.24 20.49 -9.51
N ARG A 147 -8.27 21.14 -10.05
CA ARG A 147 -8.21 21.71 -11.39
C ARG A 147 -7.27 22.89 -11.45
N ILE A 148 -6.58 23.01 -12.56
CA ILE A 148 -5.72 24.16 -12.83
C ILE A 148 -6.56 25.40 -13.11
N ALA A 149 -6.09 26.56 -12.61
CA ALA A 149 -6.82 27.80 -12.71
C ALA A 149 -6.74 28.45 -14.11
N ALA A 150 -5.72 28.10 -14.90
CA ALA A 150 -5.50 28.62 -16.24
C ALA A 150 -4.81 27.58 -17.12
N PRO A 151 -4.98 27.63 -18.46
CA PRO A 151 -4.26 26.76 -19.39
C PRO A 151 -2.74 26.91 -19.22
N LEU A 152 -2.00 25.80 -19.33
CA LEU A 152 -0.54 25.81 -19.29
C LEU A 152 0.03 26.19 -20.65
N ASN A 153 -0.05 27.47 -21.00
CA ASN A 153 0.43 27.98 -22.27
C ASN A 153 1.95 28.02 -22.32
N THR A 154 2.55 27.08 -23.05
CA THR A 154 3.95 27.03 -23.55
C THR A 154 5.11 27.10 -22.54
N PRO A 155 6.34 26.71 -22.94
CA PRO A 155 7.42 26.40 -22.01
C PRO A 155 7.73 27.59 -21.11
N LEU A 156 7.21 27.54 -19.91
CA LEU A 156 7.40 28.53 -18.89
C LEU A 156 8.82 28.39 -18.34
N ILE A 157 9.57 29.48 -18.39
CA ILE A 157 10.92 29.55 -17.77
C ILE A 157 10.84 29.38 -16.24
N ASP A 158 9.68 29.70 -15.66
CA ASP A 158 9.39 29.47 -14.23
C ASP A 158 7.99 28.84 -14.10
N PRO A 159 7.91 27.54 -14.25
CA PRO A 159 6.65 26.86 -14.34
C PRO A 159 5.96 26.81 -12.97
N VAL A 160 4.96 27.62 -12.83
CA VAL A 160 4.08 27.62 -11.67
C VAL A 160 2.68 27.28 -12.15
N ILE A 161 2.08 26.27 -11.54
CA ILE A 161 0.70 25.90 -11.79
C ILE A 161 -0.17 26.48 -10.69
N ASN A 162 -1.12 27.32 -11.06
CA ASN A 162 -2.11 27.83 -10.12
C ASN A 162 -3.28 26.85 -10.05
N ILE A 163 -3.65 26.45 -8.84
CA ILE A 163 -4.81 25.60 -8.56
C ILE A 163 -5.77 26.32 -7.61
N ASN A 164 -7.05 26.03 -7.75
CA ASN A 164 -8.08 26.59 -6.89
C ASN A 164 -8.18 25.77 -5.61
N ILE A 165 -7.78 26.32 -4.48
CA ILE A 165 -7.98 25.86 -3.10
C ILE A 165 -7.42 24.45 -2.75
N GLY A 166 -6.83 24.34 -1.55
CA GLY A 166 -6.43 23.05 -0.95
C GLY A 166 -4.94 23.00 -0.61
N TRP A 167 -4.47 23.93 0.18
CA TRP A 167 -3.05 24.06 0.49
C TRP A 167 -2.44 22.96 1.39
N ASN A 168 -3.24 22.06 1.95
CA ASN A 168 -2.76 20.95 2.79
C ASN A 168 -2.68 19.61 2.08
N GLU A 169 -3.00 19.54 0.79
CA GLU A 169 -3.14 18.27 0.07
C GLU A 169 -1.87 17.84 -0.65
N PHE A 170 -1.02 18.80 -0.97
CA PHE A 170 0.28 18.55 -1.61
C PHE A 170 1.41 18.95 -0.68
N ARG A 171 2.57 18.33 -0.89
CA ARG A 171 3.80 18.63 -0.16
C ARG A 171 4.93 18.94 -1.14
N LYS A 172 5.85 19.78 -0.72
CA LYS A 172 7.10 19.98 -1.44
C LYS A 172 7.79 18.61 -1.60
N ASP A 173 8.45 18.39 -2.70
CA ASP A 173 9.14 17.16 -3.09
C ASP A 173 8.24 15.95 -3.37
N GLN A 174 6.94 16.05 -3.19
CA GLN A 174 5.98 15.03 -3.57
C GLN A 174 5.91 14.87 -5.09
N LEU A 175 5.81 13.62 -5.56
CA LEU A 175 5.45 13.32 -6.93
C LEU A 175 3.93 13.35 -7.07
N VAL A 176 3.49 14.11 -8.04
CA VAL A 176 2.07 14.29 -8.38
C VAL A 176 1.88 14.11 -9.88
N MET A 177 0.65 13.91 -10.30
CA MET A 177 0.30 13.80 -11.70
C MET A 177 -0.66 14.90 -12.10
N ILE A 178 -0.31 15.66 -13.15
CA ILE A 178 -1.27 16.45 -13.89
C ILE A 178 -1.83 15.61 -15.00
N HIS A 179 -3.14 15.63 -15.18
CA HIS A 179 -3.82 14.80 -16.18
C HIS A 179 -5.07 15.47 -16.73
N ASP A 180 -5.37 15.12 -17.96
CA ASP A 180 -6.68 15.24 -18.60
C ASP A 180 -7.05 13.87 -19.20
N CYS A 181 -8.18 13.76 -19.90
CA CYS A 181 -8.56 12.47 -20.46
C CYS A 181 -7.67 11.98 -21.63
N ALA A 182 -6.74 12.80 -22.13
CA ALA A 182 -5.94 12.51 -23.30
C ALA A 182 -4.45 12.31 -23.01
N GLN A 183 -3.93 12.94 -21.94
CA GLN A 183 -2.52 12.87 -21.55
C GLN A 183 -2.36 13.03 -20.05
N ALA A 184 -1.24 12.54 -19.53
CA ALA A 184 -0.85 12.73 -18.14
C ALA A 184 0.66 12.94 -18.02
N THR A 185 1.08 13.70 -17.00
CA THR A 185 2.50 13.94 -16.73
C THR A 185 2.78 13.87 -15.25
N ILE A 186 3.68 12.98 -14.84
CA ILE A 186 4.20 12.88 -13.48
C ILE A 186 5.32 13.91 -13.32
N PHE A 187 5.25 14.70 -12.25
CA PHE A 187 6.27 15.68 -11.93
C PHE A 187 6.47 15.82 -10.42
N ARG A 188 7.62 16.39 -10.03
CA ARG A 188 7.94 16.69 -8.63
C ARG A 188 7.53 18.11 -8.29
N VAL A 189 6.84 18.26 -7.17
CA VAL A 189 6.52 19.58 -6.59
C VAL A 189 7.79 20.18 -5.99
N THR A 190 8.31 21.26 -6.56
CA THR A 190 9.54 21.91 -6.08
C THR A 190 9.29 23.06 -5.12
N SER A 191 8.11 23.67 -5.18
CA SER A 191 7.69 24.72 -4.25
C SER A 191 6.18 24.77 -4.16
N MET A 192 5.70 25.28 -3.03
CA MET A 192 4.29 25.57 -2.82
C MET A 192 4.21 26.98 -2.22
N THR A 193 3.49 27.87 -2.88
CA THR A 193 3.35 29.26 -2.42
C THR A 193 1.89 29.63 -2.48
N PRO A 194 1.28 30.05 -1.36
CA PRO A 194 -0.05 30.64 -1.39
C PRO A 194 -0.06 31.84 -2.31
N ASN A 195 -0.90 31.85 -3.32
CA ASN A 195 -1.04 33.00 -4.20
C ASN A 195 -1.96 34.04 -3.54
N LEU A 196 -1.36 35.03 -2.93
CA LEU A 196 -2.07 36.13 -2.26
C LEU A 196 -2.40 37.30 -3.22
N ALA A 197 -2.09 37.15 -4.52
CA ALA A 197 -2.30 38.20 -5.48
C ALA A 197 -3.80 38.38 -5.77
N GLY A 198 -4.41 39.41 -5.16
CA GLY A 198 -5.77 39.83 -5.42
C GLY A 198 -6.81 39.50 -4.35
N ALA A 199 -6.42 39.11 -3.16
CA ALA A 199 -7.33 38.78 -2.06
C ALA A 199 -8.02 40.03 -1.47
N ALA A 200 -9.01 40.53 -2.19
CA ALA A 200 -10.07 41.37 -1.57
C ALA A 200 -11.19 40.50 -0.95
N SER A 201 -11.08 39.15 -1.03
CA SER A 201 -12.04 38.23 -0.43
C SER A 201 -11.30 37.02 0.13
N ALA A 202 -11.47 36.76 1.42
CA ALA A 202 -10.85 35.68 2.19
C ALA A 202 -11.32 34.28 1.81
N ALA A 203 -11.96 34.08 0.68
CA ALA A 203 -12.67 32.83 0.32
C ALA A 203 -11.98 31.98 -0.75
N VAL A 204 -10.96 32.46 -1.46
CA VAL A 204 -10.28 31.69 -2.52
C VAL A 204 -8.78 31.92 -2.38
N GLN A 205 -8.07 30.95 -1.81
CA GLN A 205 -6.61 30.95 -1.80
C GLN A 205 -6.14 30.03 -2.94
N ASP A 206 -5.66 30.62 -4.02
CA ASP A 206 -4.98 29.89 -5.08
C ASP A 206 -3.62 29.41 -4.57
N LEU A 207 -3.30 28.15 -4.82
CA LEU A 207 -2.00 27.58 -4.53
C LEU A 207 -1.17 27.56 -5.81
N ALA A 208 0.03 28.11 -5.75
CA ALA A 208 1.00 28.02 -6.81
C ALA A 208 1.91 26.80 -6.57
N ILE A 209 1.88 25.83 -7.48
CA ILE A 209 2.72 24.62 -7.44
C ILE A 209 3.88 24.82 -8.42
N GLY A 210 5.10 24.93 -7.90
CA GLY A 210 6.31 24.97 -8.71
C GLY A 210 6.76 23.60 -9.15
N HIS A 211 7.32 23.51 -10.37
CA HIS A 211 7.91 22.28 -10.94
C HIS A 211 9.22 22.56 -11.69
N ARG A 212 10.08 23.34 -11.10
CA ARG A 212 11.40 23.69 -11.66
C ARG A 212 12.26 22.46 -11.93
N THR A 213 13.18 22.59 -12.90
CA THR A 213 14.32 21.66 -13.01
C THR A 213 15.29 21.86 -11.85
N VAL A 214 15.74 20.77 -11.26
CA VAL A 214 16.77 20.75 -10.22
C VAL A 214 17.90 19.86 -10.70
N ASP A 215 19.12 20.39 -10.77
CA ASP A 215 20.22 19.88 -11.58
C ASP A 215 20.95 18.60 -11.10
N THR A 216 20.56 17.95 -10.01
CA THR A 216 21.48 17.00 -9.37
C THR A 216 20.93 15.62 -9.05
N ASP A 217 19.69 15.31 -9.41
CA ASP A 217 19.01 14.12 -8.89
C ASP A 217 18.19 13.39 -9.97
N ALA A 218 18.28 12.07 -10.04
CA ALA A 218 17.53 11.24 -11.00
C ALA A 218 16.01 11.35 -10.84
N THR A 219 15.54 11.74 -9.66
CA THR A 219 14.12 11.98 -9.36
C THR A 219 13.74 13.45 -9.44
N ALA A 220 14.68 14.34 -9.79
CA ALA A 220 14.43 15.73 -10.04
C ALA A 220 13.70 15.93 -11.37
N ASN A 221 12.98 17.05 -11.48
CA ASN A 221 12.43 17.44 -12.78
C ASN A 221 13.58 17.78 -13.74
N ASN A 222 13.82 16.92 -14.73
CA ASN A 222 14.82 17.13 -15.77
C ASN A 222 14.33 18.08 -16.87
N SER A 223 13.01 18.25 -16.97
CA SER A 223 12.38 19.14 -17.93
C SER A 223 11.29 19.96 -17.24
N PRO A 224 11.20 21.28 -17.48
CA PRO A 224 10.09 22.07 -16.99
C PRO A 224 8.80 21.85 -17.81
N GLN A 225 8.87 21.09 -18.92
CA GLN A 225 7.75 20.92 -19.83
C GLN A 225 6.80 19.82 -19.34
N LEU A 226 5.64 20.23 -18.89
CA LEU A 226 4.54 19.31 -18.57
C LEU A 226 3.77 18.86 -19.83
N ASN A 227 3.68 19.76 -20.81
CA ASN A 227 2.97 19.50 -22.07
C ASN A 227 3.85 18.70 -23.02
N ARG A 228 3.32 17.59 -23.54
CA ARG A 228 4.01 16.74 -24.53
C ARG A 228 3.22 16.71 -25.86
N GLY A 229 3.15 17.88 -26.52
CA GLY A 229 2.46 18.04 -27.79
C GLY A 229 1.05 18.62 -27.69
N ARG A 230 0.40 18.54 -26.54
CA ARG A 230 -0.90 19.15 -26.27
C ARG A 230 -0.83 19.97 -24.98
N VAL A 231 -1.46 21.13 -24.98
CA VAL A 231 -1.52 22.03 -23.84
C VAL A 231 -2.62 21.57 -22.88
N PHE A 232 -2.29 21.41 -21.61
CA PHE A 232 -3.29 21.20 -20.56
C PHE A 232 -4.19 22.43 -20.43
N GLN A 233 -5.49 22.23 -20.55
CA GLN A 233 -6.52 23.25 -20.41
C GLN A 233 -7.06 23.30 -18.98
N VAL A 234 -7.98 24.20 -18.68
CA VAL A 234 -8.60 24.37 -17.34
C VAL A 234 -9.39 23.15 -16.84
N ASP A 235 -9.68 22.21 -17.70
CA ASP A 235 -10.28 20.91 -17.36
C ASP A 235 -9.26 19.90 -16.79
N ALA A 236 -7.96 20.15 -17.00
CA ALA A 236 -6.91 19.33 -16.43
C ALA A 236 -6.88 19.49 -14.90
N ALA A 237 -6.51 18.39 -14.25
CA ALA A 237 -6.42 18.31 -12.79
C ALA A 237 -5.03 17.84 -12.35
N ILE A 238 -4.65 18.23 -11.13
CA ILE A 238 -3.50 17.69 -10.41
C ILE A 238 -4.01 16.81 -9.29
N SER A 239 -3.44 15.61 -9.19
CA SER A 239 -3.73 14.65 -8.13
C SER A 239 -2.44 14.09 -7.55
N ALA A 240 -2.45 13.82 -6.26
CA ALA A 240 -1.38 13.05 -5.62
C ALA A 240 -1.44 11.59 -6.11
N ILE A 241 -0.28 10.95 -6.20
CA ILE A 241 -0.18 9.51 -6.42
C ILE A 241 -0.13 8.85 -5.04
N ASP A 242 -1.15 8.08 -4.72
CA ASP A 242 -1.24 7.30 -3.49
C ASP A 242 -0.69 5.89 -3.73
N SER A 243 0.16 5.44 -2.81
CA SER A 243 0.73 4.10 -2.79
C SER A 243 0.49 3.47 -1.42
N ASN A 244 -0.05 2.26 -1.40
CA ASN A 244 -0.34 1.50 -0.20
C ASN A 244 0.36 0.15 -0.27
N THR A 245 1.35 -0.08 0.60
CA THR A 245 2.08 -1.35 0.69
C THR A 245 1.65 -2.11 1.93
N TYR A 246 1.21 -3.37 1.74
CA TYR A 246 0.79 -4.28 2.79
C TYR A 246 1.82 -5.38 3.00
N TYR A 247 2.08 -5.74 4.25
CA TYR A 247 3.06 -6.74 4.66
C TYR A 247 2.81 -7.19 6.10
N ILE A 248 3.49 -8.26 6.54
CA ILE A 248 3.39 -8.81 7.91
C ILE A 248 4.67 -8.54 8.68
N GLN A 249 4.54 -8.03 9.91
CA GLN A 249 5.63 -7.91 10.88
C GLN A 249 5.09 -7.99 12.30
N PRO A 250 5.93 -8.11 13.34
CA PRO A 250 5.50 -8.06 14.74
C PRO A 250 4.74 -6.77 15.06
N GLY A 251 3.63 -6.90 15.76
CA GLY A 251 2.79 -5.80 16.23
C GLY A 251 3.42 -4.99 17.37
N VAL A 252 2.76 -3.90 17.73
CA VAL A 252 3.20 -3.02 18.83
C VAL A 252 2.75 -3.59 20.18
N GLY A 253 1.56 -4.22 20.20
CA GLY A 253 0.97 -4.80 21.39
C GLY A 253 1.73 -6.03 21.92
N LEU A 254 1.36 -6.47 23.14
CA LEU A 254 1.84 -7.71 23.72
C LEU A 254 0.66 -8.64 24.01
N ASN A 255 0.81 -9.92 23.70
CA ASN A 255 -0.15 -10.95 24.08
C ASN A 255 -0.02 -11.30 25.57
N SER A 256 -0.86 -12.21 26.07
CA SER A 256 -0.86 -12.67 27.47
C SER A 256 0.46 -13.32 27.92
N ARG A 257 1.32 -13.70 26.97
CA ARG A 257 2.67 -14.27 27.24
C ARG A 257 3.79 -13.22 27.17
N GLY A 258 3.46 -11.94 26.92
CA GLY A 258 4.45 -10.88 26.76
C GLY A 258 5.19 -10.91 25.41
N GLN A 259 4.63 -11.56 24.39
CA GLN A 259 5.18 -11.61 23.05
C GLN A 259 4.42 -10.64 22.14
N HIS A 260 5.10 -10.09 21.14
CA HIS A 260 4.46 -9.30 20.09
C HIS A 260 3.73 -10.22 19.10
N PRO A 261 2.40 -10.15 18.98
CA PRO A 261 1.68 -10.90 17.95
C PRO A 261 2.10 -10.41 16.57
N LEU A 262 2.08 -11.31 15.60
CA LEU A 262 2.24 -10.89 14.20
C LEU A 262 1.02 -10.10 13.76
N SER A 263 1.22 -9.12 12.90
CA SER A 263 0.18 -8.17 12.52
C SER A 263 0.28 -7.79 11.06
N LEU A 264 -0.87 -7.47 10.46
CA LEU A 264 -0.93 -6.83 9.15
C LEU A 264 -0.59 -5.35 9.30
N TRP A 265 0.39 -4.91 8.55
CA TRP A 265 0.83 -3.52 8.49
C TRP A 265 0.55 -2.90 7.13
N LYS A 266 0.43 -1.60 7.12
CA LYS A 266 0.27 -0.78 5.93
C LYS A 266 1.23 0.40 5.95
N LYS A 267 1.94 0.60 4.85
CA LYS A 267 2.71 1.81 4.56
C LYS A 267 1.98 2.58 3.46
N THR A 268 1.61 3.82 3.74
CA THR A 268 1.03 4.73 2.74
C THR A 268 2.09 5.75 2.34
N SER A 269 2.29 5.93 1.05
CA SER A 269 3.21 6.92 0.41
C SER A 269 4.19 7.62 1.36
N LEU A 270 3.87 8.84 1.79
CA LEU A 270 4.72 9.68 2.63
C LEU A 270 4.49 9.48 4.14
N GLU A 271 3.59 8.58 4.56
CA GLU A 271 3.27 8.37 5.99
C GLU A 271 4.11 7.25 6.59
N ALA A 272 4.33 7.28 7.91
CA ALA A 272 4.96 6.18 8.62
C ALA A 272 4.10 4.90 8.50
N PRO A 273 4.74 3.70 8.56
CA PRO A 273 4.00 2.45 8.62
C PRO A 273 3.05 2.39 9.81
N VAL A 274 1.85 1.88 9.60
CA VAL A 274 0.80 1.75 10.62
C VAL A 274 0.40 0.29 10.77
N GLU A 275 0.34 -0.19 12.00
CA GLU A 275 -0.27 -1.48 12.33
C GLU A 275 -1.77 -1.38 12.11
N LEU A 276 -2.33 -2.31 11.33
CA LEU A 276 -3.76 -2.34 11.04
C LEU A 276 -4.49 -3.37 11.88
N ILE A 277 -4.06 -4.62 11.84
CA ILE A 277 -4.77 -5.76 12.43
C ILE A 277 -3.79 -6.71 13.10
N GLU A 278 -3.95 -6.91 14.40
CA GLU A 278 -3.22 -7.92 15.17
C GLU A 278 -3.70 -9.34 14.84
N GLY A 279 -2.79 -10.30 15.00
CA GLY A 279 -3.08 -11.72 14.85
C GLY A 279 -3.07 -12.22 13.41
N VAL A 280 -2.62 -11.43 12.45
CA VAL A 280 -2.40 -11.88 11.06
C VAL A 280 -0.97 -12.38 10.94
N GLU A 281 -0.79 -13.70 10.80
CA GLU A 281 0.54 -14.33 10.78
C GLU A 281 1.12 -14.47 9.38
N ASP A 282 0.25 -14.58 8.36
CA ASP A 282 0.69 -14.86 7.00
C ASP A 282 -0.17 -14.11 5.98
N LEU A 283 0.46 -13.74 4.88
CA LEU A 283 -0.16 -13.11 3.72
C LEU A 283 0.42 -13.76 2.47
N GLN A 284 -0.44 -14.38 1.65
CA GLN A 284 -0.09 -15.02 0.39
C GLN A 284 -0.96 -14.50 -0.73
N LEU A 285 -0.37 -14.24 -1.88
CA LEU A 285 -1.01 -13.52 -2.98
C LEU A 285 -0.84 -14.30 -4.29
N LEU A 286 -1.95 -14.46 -5.00
CA LEU A 286 -1.92 -14.92 -6.40
C LEU A 286 -2.57 -13.88 -7.29
N TYR A 287 -1.94 -13.59 -8.39
CA TYR A 287 -2.35 -12.57 -9.35
C TYR A 287 -3.03 -13.23 -10.54
N GLY A 288 -4.25 -12.82 -10.82
CA GLY A 288 -5.02 -13.31 -11.97
C GLY A 288 -4.75 -12.45 -13.18
N GLU A 289 -4.00 -13.01 -14.15
CA GLU A 289 -3.68 -12.36 -15.41
C GLU A 289 -4.74 -12.68 -16.47
N ASP A 290 -5.20 -11.65 -17.15
CA ASP A 290 -6.01 -11.70 -18.37
C ASP A 290 -5.06 -11.50 -19.56
N THR A 291 -4.70 -12.60 -20.21
CA THR A 291 -3.69 -12.59 -21.27
C THR A 291 -4.29 -12.50 -22.68
N ASP A 292 -5.60 -12.60 -22.80
CA ASP A 292 -6.34 -12.51 -24.06
C ASP A 292 -7.38 -11.36 -24.08
N GLU A 293 -7.36 -10.52 -23.03
CA GLU A 293 -8.16 -9.29 -22.89
C GLU A 293 -9.69 -9.51 -22.95
N ASP A 294 -10.14 -10.69 -22.50
CA ASP A 294 -11.57 -11.02 -22.46
C ASP A 294 -12.28 -10.60 -21.16
N GLY A 295 -11.52 -10.05 -20.18
CA GLY A 295 -12.01 -9.59 -18.88
C GLY A 295 -12.11 -10.72 -17.84
N VAL A 296 -11.57 -11.90 -18.14
CA VAL A 296 -11.54 -13.06 -17.25
C VAL A 296 -10.09 -13.52 -17.05
N PRO A 297 -9.63 -13.73 -15.81
CA PRO A 297 -8.25 -14.18 -15.61
C PRO A 297 -8.06 -15.59 -16.17
N ASN A 298 -7.09 -15.76 -17.09
CA ASN A 298 -6.73 -17.04 -17.68
C ASN A 298 -5.94 -17.92 -16.72
N GLN A 299 -5.15 -17.29 -15.82
CA GLN A 299 -4.31 -17.98 -14.84
C GLN A 299 -4.15 -17.18 -13.55
N TYR A 300 -3.82 -17.90 -12.47
CA TYR A 300 -3.42 -17.29 -11.20
C TYR A 300 -1.98 -17.69 -10.90
N VAL A 301 -1.12 -16.71 -10.81
CA VAL A 301 0.32 -16.89 -10.62
C VAL A 301 0.86 -16.11 -9.44
N ALA A 302 1.96 -16.57 -8.85
CA ALA A 302 2.72 -15.84 -7.85
C ALA A 302 3.42 -14.62 -8.46
N ALA A 303 3.81 -13.65 -7.64
CA ALA A 303 4.36 -12.37 -8.10
C ALA A 303 5.53 -12.51 -9.08
N HIS A 304 6.41 -13.49 -8.87
CA HIS A 304 7.60 -13.71 -9.70
C HIS A 304 7.30 -14.37 -11.07
N PHE A 305 6.08 -14.87 -11.27
CA PHE A 305 5.62 -15.43 -12.54
C PHE A 305 4.69 -14.49 -13.31
N VAL A 306 4.34 -13.33 -12.75
CA VAL A 306 3.54 -12.34 -13.46
C VAL A 306 4.33 -11.83 -14.66
N SER A 307 3.79 -12.06 -15.84
CA SER A 307 4.41 -11.70 -17.11
C SER A 307 4.22 -10.22 -17.43
N ASP A 308 3.04 -9.69 -17.14
CA ASP A 308 2.68 -8.29 -17.33
C ASP A 308 1.74 -7.81 -16.21
N TRP A 309 2.21 -6.90 -15.39
CA TRP A 309 1.40 -6.33 -14.32
C TRP A 309 0.20 -5.52 -14.80
N SER A 310 0.23 -5.04 -16.04
CA SER A 310 -0.92 -4.33 -16.64
C SER A 310 -2.07 -5.28 -16.99
N ALA A 311 -1.77 -6.58 -17.21
CA ALA A 311 -2.75 -7.62 -17.47
C ALA A 311 -3.38 -8.22 -16.19
N VAL A 312 -2.92 -7.80 -15.00
CA VAL A 312 -3.49 -8.29 -13.74
C VAL A 312 -4.82 -7.61 -13.47
N ILE A 313 -5.91 -8.39 -13.53
CA ILE A 313 -7.28 -7.91 -13.30
C ILE A 313 -7.88 -8.36 -11.98
N THR A 314 -7.32 -9.39 -11.35
CA THR A 314 -7.76 -9.90 -10.05
C THR A 314 -6.58 -10.24 -9.15
N VAL A 315 -6.80 -10.22 -7.85
CA VAL A 315 -5.86 -10.75 -6.87
C VAL A 315 -6.60 -11.67 -5.90
N ARG A 316 -6.04 -12.85 -5.66
CA ARG A 316 -6.50 -13.77 -4.62
C ARG A 316 -5.61 -13.58 -3.40
N VAL A 317 -6.21 -13.09 -2.33
CA VAL A 317 -5.55 -12.82 -1.06
C VAL A 317 -5.89 -13.94 -0.09
N THR A 318 -4.88 -14.60 0.44
CA THR A 318 -4.99 -15.60 1.50
C THR A 318 -4.25 -15.11 2.73
N ILE A 319 -4.92 -15.09 3.87
CA ILE A 319 -4.33 -14.74 5.15
C ILE A 319 -4.53 -15.86 6.16
N VAL A 320 -3.55 -16.04 7.03
CA VAL A 320 -3.67 -16.87 8.23
C VAL A 320 -3.80 -15.96 9.44
N VAL A 321 -4.84 -16.19 10.23
CA VAL A 321 -5.14 -15.39 11.43
C VAL A 321 -5.14 -16.28 12.66
N ASN A 322 -4.54 -15.82 13.75
CA ASN A 322 -4.48 -16.51 15.03
C ASN A 322 -5.35 -15.86 16.13
N SER A 323 -5.48 -16.55 17.25
CA SER A 323 -6.25 -16.07 18.40
C SER A 323 -5.54 -15.02 19.24
N ILE A 324 -4.28 -14.63 18.92
CA ILE A 324 -3.41 -13.72 19.66
C ILE A 324 -3.00 -14.29 21.03
N ASP A 325 -3.98 -14.68 21.83
CA ASP A 325 -3.79 -15.30 23.15
C ASP A 325 -4.01 -16.80 23.12
N ASP A 326 -3.39 -17.49 24.04
CA ASP A 326 -3.59 -18.93 24.28
C ASP A 326 -5.04 -19.20 24.67
N VAL A 327 -5.68 -20.08 23.91
CA VAL A 327 -7.08 -20.48 24.14
C VAL A 327 -7.22 -21.71 25.03
N GLY A 328 -6.10 -22.29 25.47
CA GLY A 328 -6.06 -23.47 26.36
C GLY A 328 -6.09 -24.79 25.59
N GLY A 329 -5.15 -25.68 25.93
CA GLY A 329 -5.08 -27.04 25.45
C GLY A 329 -3.94 -27.32 24.48
N SER A 330 -3.10 -28.27 24.81
CA SER A 330 -1.98 -28.76 24.00
C SER A 330 -2.39 -29.54 22.74
N SER A 331 -3.64 -29.45 22.32
CA SER A 331 -4.20 -30.21 21.20
C SER A 331 -5.27 -29.42 20.41
N VAL A 332 -5.11 -28.10 20.27
CA VAL A 332 -5.99 -27.36 19.37
C VAL A 332 -5.59 -27.69 17.94
N PRO A 333 -6.45 -28.37 17.14
CA PRO A 333 -6.12 -28.68 15.77
C PRO A 333 -5.92 -27.37 14.98
N THR A 334 -4.75 -27.18 14.42
CA THR A 334 -4.50 -26.16 13.41
C THR A 334 -5.23 -26.57 12.13
N HIS A 335 -6.51 -26.23 12.04
CA HIS A 335 -7.30 -26.58 10.87
C HIS A 335 -7.01 -25.58 9.73
N GLY A 336 -6.43 -26.12 8.67
CA GLY A 336 -6.40 -25.45 7.36
C GLY A 336 -5.20 -24.59 7.06
N CYS A 337 -4.09 -24.74 7.77
CA CYS A 337 -2.85 -24.11 7.34
C CYS A 337 -2.25 -24.93 6.19
N THR A 338 -2.38 -24.44 4.97
CA THR A 338 -1.79 -25.04 3.76
C THR A 338 -0.54 -24.29 3.30
N VAL A 339 -0.09 -23.30 4.05
CA VAL A 339 1.04 -22.42 3.72
C VAL A 339 2.34 -22.94 4.35
N GLN A 340 3.45 -22.71 3.68
CA GLN A 340 4.79 -23.25 3.97
C GLN A 340 5.29 -23.01 5.41
N HIS A 341 4.64 -22.12 6.17
CA HIS A 341 5.08 -21.70 7.51
C HIS A 341 4.33 -22.35 8.67
N CYS A 342 3.28 -23.08 8.42
CA CYS A 342 2.60 -23.83 9.46
C CYS A 342 3.24 -25.21 9.62
N ASN A 343 4.45 -25.25 10.10
CA ASN A 343 5.09 -26.50 10.51
C ASN A 343 4.33 -27.08 11.71
N ASP A 344 4.14 -28.39 11.71
CA ASP A 344 3.51 -29.17 12.81
C ASP A 344 4.15 -28.92 14.19
N SER A 345 5.36 -28.32 14.24
CA SER A 345 6.06 -27.95 15.46
C SER A 345 5.50 -26.68 16.16
N GLU A 346 4.75 -25.82 15.46
CA GLU A 346 4.13 -24.62 16.04
C GLU A 346 2.76 -24.88 16.65
N ALA A 347 2.17 -26.04 16.40
CA ALA A 347 0.90 -26.48 16.99
C ALA A 347 0.92 -26.58 18.53
N THR A 348 2.07 -26.38 19.17
CA THR A 348 2.25 -26.47 20.62
C THR A 348 2.12 -25.12 21.34
N ASP A 349 1.93 -24.01 20.62
CA ASP A 349 1.85 -22.67 21.19
C ASP A 349 0.48 -22.33 21.79
N GLY A 350 -0.52 -23.20 21.66
CA GLY A 350 -1.87 -23.01 22.17
C GLY A 350 -2.70 -21.96 21.45
N LEU A 351 -2.22 -21.45 20.31
CA LEU A 351 -2.96 -20.51 19.48
C LEU A 351 -3.88 -21.27 18.50
N LEU A 352 -5.10 -20.78 18.37
CA LEU A 352 -6.01 -21.21 17.33
C LEU A 352 -5.68 -20.47 16.03
N ARG A 353 -5.59 -21.17 14.89
CA ARG A 353 -5.30 -20.61 13.57
C ARG A 353 -6.38 -20.90 12.57
N ARG A 354 -6.63 -19.97 11.67
CA ARG A 354 -7.57 -20.18 10.57
C ARG A 354 -7.14 -19.40 9.34
N THR A 355 -7.26 -20.08 8.19
CA THR A 355 -7.02 -19.49 6.87
C THR A 355 -8.29 -18.87 6.31
N PHE A 356 -8.16 -17.66 5.73
CA PHE A 356 -9.22 -16.96 5.02
C PHE A 356 -8.70 -16.58 3.64
N THR A 357 -9.49 -16.85 2.61
CA THR A 357 -9.14 -16.52 1.23
C THR A 357 -10.27 -15.74 0.59
N GLN A 358 -9.90 -14.67 -0.12
CA GLN A 358 -10.82 -13.86 -0.91
C GLN A 358 -10.19 -13.45 -2.23
N THR A 359 -10.94 -13.59 -3.32
CA THR A 359 -10.57 -13.05 -4.63
C THR A 359 -11.20 -11.67 -4.80
N MET A 360 -10.39 -10.71 -5.20
CA MET A 360 -10.75 -9.30 -5.35
C MET A 360 -10.44 -8.85 -6.77
N GLN A 361 -11.35 -8.08 -7.37
CA GLN A 361 -11.17 -7.56 -8.72
C GLN A 361 -10.65 -6.13 -8.68
N LEU A 362 -9.65 -5.85 -9.52
CA LEU A 362 -9.23 -4.50 -9.85
C LEU A 362 -10.26 -3.89 -10.81
N ARG A 363 -10.72 -2.68 -10.50
CA ARG A 363 -11.74 -2.01 -11.33
C ARG A 363 -11.14 -1.15 -12.45
N ASN A 364 -9.89 -0.76 -12.29
CA ASN A 364 -9.21 0.23 -13.11
C ASN A 364 -7.92 -0.38 -13.69
N HIS A 365 -8.02 -1.51 -14.35
CA HIS A 365 -6.93 -2.05 -15.16
C HIS A 365 -6.88 -1.28 -16.49
N SER A 366 -5.71 -1.06 -17.04
CA SER A 366 -5.49 -0.32 -18.28
C SER A 366 -5.41 -1.26 -19.46
#